data_1f1e24fc3544dffb01c9ca45aa3175a5
#
_entry.id   1f1e24fc3544dffb01c9ca45aa3175a5
#
_cell.length_a   1.000
_cell.length_b   1.000
_cell.length_c   1.000
_cell.angle_alpha   90.00
_cell.angle_beta   90.00
_cell.angle_gamma   90.00
#
_symmetry.space_group_name_H-M   'P 1'
#
loop_
_entity.id
_entity.type
_entity.pdbx_description
1 polymer ?
#
loop_
_entity_poly.entity_id
_entity_poly.type
_entity_poly.pdbx_seq_one_letter_code
_entity_poly.pdbx_strand_id
1 'polypeptide(L)'
;MAPPVELTTRPPAIGWQLPAFYCPITPAIHPDAARLEQRAIAWVDAFGLYENETDRAWGIATHSTDFSCRLIPDGDEEKLLLFILWNHWAFALDDTVHDTGSVSATTARVVDFNSRVARCLETPGAALLGPGPLTTALDDLVTRTRAATTPVELRLVADGLRDWLFGAAWQSGNTERGIMPGLADYVAMRPSINGTRFSLAWSMLARGIEVPPEELYSDGVQALTDVAGFVVSCDNDLFSYAKEDDQEALEQNLVNVLAHERGCSPQEALADAVAVRDRTMGLFLRLREQLAASAGPELLRYLEALGHYIVGCVQWMNTAPRYASPRNRHPLPVPGATWGITWRDTPTDPSTDPLPVPAAAWWWQQLDG
;
A
#
# COMPACT_ATOMS: atom_id res chain seq x y z
N MET A 1 12.66 24.20 29.04
CA MET A 1 11.59 24.17 28.05
C MET A 1 12.22 24.54 26.71
N ALA A 2 12.41 23.57 25.82
CA ALA A 2 12.84 23.87 24.46
C ALA A 2 11.68 24.52 23.69
N PRO A 3 11.95 25.51 22.81
CA PRO A 3 10.90 26.12 22.02
C PRO A 3 10.22 25.09 21.12
N PRO A 4 8.93 25.27 20.81
CA PRO A 4 8.23 24.37 19.89
C PRO A 4 8.93 24.39 18.52
N VAL A 5 9.21 23.22 17.99
CA VAL A 5 9.72 23.06 16.62
C VAL A 5 8.60 23.53 15.70
N GLU A 6 8.78 24.66 15.01
CA GLU A 6 7.90 25.09 13.93
C GLU A 6 7.95 24.00 12.83
N LEU A 7 6.83 23.31 12.64
CA LEU A 7 6.64 22.38 11.52
C LEU A 7 6.73 23.20 10.23
N THR A 8 7.87 23.15 9.56
CA THR A 8 8.03 23.79 8.26
C THR A 8 7.29 22.97 7.21
N THR A 9 6.03 23.32 6.97
CA THR A 9 5.29 22.88 5.80
C THR A 9 5.93 23.51 4.58
N ARG A 10 6.82 22.81 3.90
CA ARG A 10 7.37 23.25 2.63
C ARG A 10 6.87 22.32 1.54
N PRO A 11 6.05 22.81 0.59
CA PRO A 11 5.66 22.02 -0.56
C PRO A 11 6.90 21.60 -1.39
N PRO A 12 6.85 20.50 -2.14
CA PRO A 12 7.95 20.05 -2.98
C PRO A 12 8.38 21.16 -3.95
N ALA A 13 9.66 21.16 -4.29
CA ALA A 13 10.33 22.26 -5.02
C ALA A 13 9.93 22.40 -6.51
N ILE A 14 9.10 21.53 -7.04
CA ILE A 14 8.51 21.62 -8.39
C ILE A 14 7.02 21.83 -8.14
N GLY A 15 6.39 22.81 -8.70
CA GLY A 15 5.00 23.25 -8.56
C GLY A 15 3.89 22.19 -8.45
N TRP A 16 4.24 20.95 -8.01
CA TRP A 16 3.32 19.87 -7.71
C TRP A 16 2.63 20.17 -6.38
N GLN A 17 1.33 20.37 -6.44
CA GLN A 17 0.50 20.55 -5.26
C GLN A 17 -0.45 19.36 -5.15
N LEU A 18 -0.48 18.74 -3.97
CA LEU A 18 -1.48 17.73 -3.69
C LEU A 18 -2.88 18.35 -3.79
N PRO A 19 -3.82 17.65 -4.44
CA PRO A 19 -5.22 18.06 -4.44
C PRO A 19 -5.81 17.95 -3.05
N ALA A 20 -6.95 18.58 -2.83
CA ALA A 20 -7.74 18.34 -1.63
C ALA A 20 -8.41 16.96 -1.73
N PHE A 21 -8.35 16.16 -0.66
CA PHE A 21 -8.87 14.79 -0.60
C PHE A 21 -10.29 14.73 -0.07
N TYR A 22 -11.13 13.92 -0.68
CA TYR A 22 -12.43 13.55 -0.16
C TYR A 22 -12.36 12.17 0.51
N CYS A 23 -12.48 12.12 1.84
CA CYS A 23 -12.55 10.88 2.61
C CYS A 23 -13.35 11.10 3.89
N PRO A 24 -14.65 10.76 3.92
CA PRO A 24 -15.50 10.96 5.10
C PRO A 24 -15.37 9.80 6.12
N ILE A 25 -14.18 9.23 6.25
CA ILE A 25 -13.88 8.15 7.19
C ILE A 25 -13.03 8.72 8.31
N THR A 26 -13.44 8.46 9.54
CA THR A 26 -12.68 8.92 10.72
C THR A 26 -11.39 8.13 10.86
N PRO A 27 -10.21 8.79 10.91
CA PRO A 27 -8.96 8.10 11.11
C PRO A 27 -8.81 7.58 12.55
N ALA A 28 -8.08 6.49 12.70
CA ALA A 28 -7.70 5.95 13.99
C ALA A 28 -6.24 5.49 13.95
N ILE A 29 -5.64 5.25 15.10
CA ILE A 29 -4.30 4.70 15.24
C ILE A 29 -4.21 3.87 16.52
N HIS A 30 -3.46 2.78 16.48
CA HIS A 30 -3.25 1.91 17.63
C HIS A 30 -2.57 2.67 18.78
N PRO A 31 -3.06 2.57 20.04
CA PRO A 31 -2.54 3.36 21.16
C PRO A 31 -1.07 3.06 21.49
N ASP A 32 -0.59 1.85 21.21
CA ASP A 32 0.78 1.41 21.51
C ASP A 32 1.77 1.66 20.37
N ALA A 33 1.44 2.48 19.36
CA ALA A 33 2.29 2.72 18.19
C ALA A 33 3.74 3.07 18.55
N ALA A 34 3.97 3.94 19.54
CA ALA A 34 5.32 4.34 19.93
C ALA A 34 6.14 3.17 20.53
N ARG A 35 5.50 2.26 21.26
CA ARG A 35 6.15 1.06 21.84
C ARG A 35 6.44 0.03 20.75
N LEU A 36 5.53 -0.14 19.81
CA LEU A 36 5.69 -1.02 18.66
C LEU A 36 6.83 -0.55 17.76
N GLU A 37 6.95 0.77 17.53
CA GLU A 37 8.05 1.35 16.76
C GLU A 37 9.42 1.01 17.36
N GLN A 38 9.60 1.15 18.69
CA GLN A 38 10.85 0.80 19.34
C GLN A 38 11.20 -0.69 19.14
N ARG A 39 10.21 -1.58 19.24
CA ARG A 39 10.41 -3.03 19.01
C ARG A 39 10.75 -3.33 17.56
N ALA A 40 10.11 -2.66 16.61
CA ALA A 40 10.36 -2.84 15.19
C ALA A 40 11.76 -2.35 14.79
N ILE A 41 12.18 -1.17 15.25
CA ILE A 41 13.52 -0.65 14.99
C ILE A 41 14.58 -1.59 15.57
N ALA A 42 14.40 -2.11 16.79
CA ALA A 42 15.32 -3.06 17.39
C ALA A 42 15.45 -4.34 16.54
N TRP A 43 14.38 -4.81 15.92
CA TRP A 43 14.40 -5.95 15.01
C TRP A 43 15.12 -5.60 13.70
N VAL A 44 14.85 -4.45 13.09
CA VAL A 44 15.52 -3.96 11.88
C VAL A 44 17.04 -3.93 12.08
N ASP A 45 17.48 -3.41 13.23
CA ASP A 45 18.91 -3.30 13.60
C ASP A 45 19.53 -4.69 13.86
N ALA A 46 18.80 -5.58 14.54
CA ALA A 46 19.28 -6.93 14.84
C ALA A 46 19.52 -7.78 13.58
N PHE A 47 18.73 -7.59 12.55
CA PHE A 47 18.88 -8.28 11.26
C PHE A 47 19.76 -7.53 10.26
N GLY A 48 20.14 -6.27 10.54
CA GLY A 48 21.00 -5.48 9.67
C GLY A 48 20.39 -5.26 8.29
N LEU A 49 19.10 -4.88 8.22
CA LEU A 49 18.37 -4.76 6.96
C LEU A 49 18.96 -3.72 6.01
N TYR A 50 19.75 -2.78 6.52
CA TYR A 50 20.33 -1.66 5.76
C TYR A 50 21.84 -1.67 5.88
N GLU A 51 22.54 -1.41 4.78
CA GLU A 51 23.99 -1.51 4.69
C GLU A 51 24.74 -0.36 5.41
N ASN A 52 24.08 0.80 5.54
CA ASN A 52 24.67 2.00 6.14
C ASN A 52 23.60 2.88 6.82
N GLU A 53 24.08 3.85 7.60
CA GLU A 53 23.22 4.75 8.39
C GLU A 53 22.28 5.62 7.53
N THR A 54 22.67 5.98 6.31
CA THR A 54 21.81 6.75 5.40
C THR A 54 20.65 5.90 4.92
N ASP A 55 20.90 4.68 4.47
CA ASP A 55 19.87 3.74 4.03
C ASP A 55 18.95 3.36 5.20
N ARG A 56 19.56 3.13 6.38
CA ARG A 56 18.78 2.90 7.61
C ARG A 56 17.86 4.07 7.95
N ALA A 57 18.37 5.30 7.88
CA ALA A 57 17.55 6.48 8.15
C ALA A 57 16.34 6.58 7.20
N TRP A 58 16.54 6.31 5.91
CA TRP A 58 15.45 6.29 4.92
C TRP A 58 14.50 5.11 5.13
N GLY A 59 15.00 3.93 5.47
CA GLY A 59 14.16 2.77 5.77
C GLY A 59 13.26 3.00 6.99
N ILE A 60 13.76 3.62 8.05
CA ILE A 60 12.95 4.00 9.21
C ILE A 60 11.95 5.12 8.85
N ALA A 61 12.35 6.05 7.99
CA ALA A 61 11.50 7.15 7.52
C ALA A 61 10.36 6.70 6.59
N THR A 62 10.23 5.42 6.26
CA THR A 62 8.99 4.87 5.66
C THR A 62 7.82 4.92 6.63
N HIS A 63 8.08 5.05 7.95
CA HIS A 63 7.08 5.02 8.99
C HIS A 63 6.17 3.77 8.93
N SER A 64 6.76 2.58 8.71
CA SER A 64 6.04 1.32 8.58
C SER A 64 5.16 1.01 9.80
N THR A 65 5.57 1.43 10.99
CA THR A 65 4.76 1.30 12.21
C THR A 65 3.53 2.20 12.17
N ASP A 66 3.68 3.47 11.79
CA ASP A 66 2.54 4.41 11.66
C ASP A 66 1.53 3.89 10.65
N PHE A 67 1.99 3.43 9.47
CA PHE A 67 1.18 2.76 8.47
C PHE A 67 0.35 1.61 9.09
N SER A 68 1.02 0.62 9.67
CA SER A 68 0.39 -0.59 10.20
C SER A 68 -0.58 -0.29 11.35
N CYS A 69 -0.21 0.62 12.26
CA CYS A 69 -1.03 1.02 13.40
C CYS A 69 -2.29 1.81 13.00
N ARG A 70 -2.28 2.48 11.85
CA ARG A 70 -3.48 3.15 11.30
C ARG A 70 -4.42 2.18 10.61
N LEU A 71 -3.89 1.14 10.00
CA LEU A 71 -4.71 0.08 9.40
C LEU A 71 -5.36 -0.82 10.47
N ILE A 72 -4.67 -1.00 11.59
CA ILE A 72 -5.04 -1.93 12.66
C ILE A 72 -5.05 -1.16 13.99
N PRO A 73 -6.07 -0.31 14.23
CA PRO A 73 -6.09 0.57 15.39
C PRO A 73 -6.46 -0.13 16.70
N ASP A 74 -6.98 -1.37 16.65
CA ASP A 74 -7.53 -2.13 17.78
C ASP A 74 -7.16 -3.63 17.76
N GLY A 75 -6.09 -3.99 17.06
CA GLY A 75 -5.67 -5.38 16.89
C GLY A 75 -4.84 -5.95 18.05
N ASP A 76 -4.61 -7.28 18.01
CA ASP A 76 -3.64 -7.96 18.86
C ASP A 76 -2.23 -7.42 18.59
N GLU A 77 -1.55 -7.03 19.66
CA GLU A 77 -0.26 -6.33 19.58
C GLU A 77 0.85 -7.19 18.95
N GLU A 78 0.92 -8.47 19.25
CA GLU A 78 1.99 -9.34 18.74
C GLU A 78 1.77 -9.65 17.24
N LYS A 79 0.53 -9.84 16.82
CA LYS A 79 0.19 -9.98 15.38
C LYS A 79 0.41 -8.66 14.62
N LEU A 80 0.04 -7.53 15.25
CA LEU A 80 0.31 -6.21 14.68
C LEU A 80 1.81 -5.94 14.54
N LEU A 81 2.61 -6.24 15.57
CA LEU A 81 4.07 -6.14 15.47
C LEU A 81 4.60 -6.98 14.31
N LEU A 82 4.12 -8.20 14.15
CA LEU A 82 4.56 -9.06 13.07
C LEU A 82 4.25 -8.46 11.69
N PHE A 83 3.08 -7.84 11.52
CA PHE A 83 2.76 -7.09 10.30
C PHE A 83 3.68 -5.88 10.09
N ILE A 84 4.02 -5.14 11.14
CA ILE A 84 4.99 -4.05 11.09
C ILE A 84 6.34 -4.53 10.59
N LEU A 85 6.83 -5.67 11.11
CA LEU A 85 8.10 -6.26 10.70
C LEU A 85 8.07 -6.71 9.22
N TRP A 86 6.97 -7.29 8.76
CA TRP A 86 6.75 -7.60 7.35
C TRP A 86 6.81 -6.35 6.46
N ASN A 87 6.25 -5.23 6.90
CA ASN A 87 6.32 -3.98 6.15
C ASN A 87 7.73 -3.41 6.08
N HIS A 88 8.50 -3.43 7.19
CA HIS A 88 9.91 -3.05 7.15
C HIS A 88 10.71 -3.91 6.16
N TRP A 89 10.48 -5.22 6.18
CA TRP A 89 11.12 -6.14 5.25
C TRP A 89 10.69 -5.88 3.80
N ALA A 90 9.39 -5.66 3.56
CA ALA A 90 8.86 -5.40 2.23
C ALA A 90 9.41 -4.11 1.61
N PHE A 91 9.47 -3.02 2.39
CA PHE A 91 10.08 -1.77 1.91
C PHE A 91 11.59 -1.92 1.66
N ALA A 92 12.32 -2.64 2.52
CA ALA A 92 13.73 -2.91 2.28
C ALA A 92 13.95 -3.77 1.02
N LEU A 93 13.06 -4.74 0.78
CA LEU A 93 13.07 -5.55 -0.44
C LEU A 93 12.80 -4.69 -1.69
N ASP A 94 11.76 -3.87 -1.65
CA ASP A 94 11.36 -3.01 -2.76
C ASP A 94 12.51 -2.08 -3.17
N ASP A 95 13.03 -1.32 -2.21
CA ASP A 95 14.11 -0.35 -2.44
C ASP A 95 15.43 -0.99 -2.93
N THR A 96 15.73 -2.23 -2.55
CA THR A 96 17.05 -2.86 -2.83
C THR A 96 17.01 -3.94 -3.91
N VAL A 97 15.84 -4.49 -4.20
CA VAL A 97 15.70 -5.63 -5.12
C VAL A 97 14.80 -5.32 -6.31
N HIS A 98 13.64 -4.71 -6.08
CA HIS A 98 12.68 -4.40 -7.13
C HIS A 98 13.01 -3.08 -7.86
N ASP A 99 13.37 -2.03 -7.13
CA ASP A 99 13.69 -0.72 -7.72
C ASP A 99 15.12 -0.66 -8.26
N THR A 100 16.05 -1.42 -7.64
CA THR A 100 17.47 -1.35 -7.96
C THR A 100 18.11 -2.73 -7.99
N GLY A 101 19.31 -2.81 -8.56
CA GLY A 101 20.14 -4.00 -8.47
C GLY A 101 20.00 -5.01 -9.61
N SER A 102 20.55 -6.22 -9.42
CA SER A 102 20.66 -7.22 -10.48
C SER A 102 19.35 -7.96 -10.75
N VAL A 103 18.43 -8.00 -9.78
CA VAL A 103 17.13 -8.70 -9.91
C VAL A 103 16.19 -7.87 -10.78
N SER A 104 16.08 -6.57 -10.56
CA SER A 104 15.24 -5.67 -11.35
C SER A 104 15.65 -5.54 -12.82
N ALA A 105 16.87 -6.00 -13.17
CA ALA A 105 17.41 -5.89 -14.52
C ALA A 105 16.57 -6.61 -15.61
N THR A 106 15.79 -7.63 -15.25
CA THR A 106 14.87 -8.31 -16.18
C THR A 106 13.67 -8.90 -15.46
N THR A 107 12.52 -8.91 -16.10
CA THR A 107 11.29 -9.56 -15.58
C THR A 107 11.50 -11.03 -15.22
N ALA A 108 12.30 -11.76 -15.99
CA ALA A 108 12.58 -13.16 -15.70
C ALA A 108 13.27 -13.35 -14.33
N ARG A 109 14.17 -12.45 -13.96
CA ARG A 109 14.82 -12.47 -12.63
C ARG A 109 13.87 -12.08 -11.51
N VAL A 110 13.03 -11.08 -11.74
CA VAL A 110 11.98 -10.69 -10.79
C VAL A 110 11.04 -11.86 -10.54
N VAL A 111 10.58 -12.55 -11.58
CA VAL A 111 9.70 -13.73 -11.47
C VAL A 111 10.38 -14.87 -10.70
N ASP A 112 11.65 -15.21 -11.01
CA ASP A 112 12.39 -16.26 -10.29
C ASP A 112 12.53 -15.92 -8.81
N PHE A 113 12.96 -14.70 -8.50
CA PHE A 113 13.13 -14.23 -7.13
C PHE A 113 11.80 -14.22 -6.36
N ASN A 114 10.76 -13.61 -6.92
CA ASN A 114 9.44 -13.51 -6.31
C ASN A 114 8.82 -14.90 -6.07
N SER A 115 9.01 -15.84 -6.99
CA SER A 115 8.55 -17.23 -6.83
C SER A 115 9.24 -17.91 -5.64
N ARG A 116 10.54 -17.68 -5.44
CA ARG A 116 11.30 -18.21 -4.30
C ARG A 116 10.83 -17.60 -2.98
N VAL A 117 10.64 -16.27 -2.93
CA VAL A 117 10.07 -15.56 -1.75
C VAL A 117 8.72 -16.15 -1.37
N ALA A 118 7.80 -16.24 -2.33
CA ALA A 118 6.47 -16.81 -2.08
C ALA A 118 6.53 -18.25 -1.52
N ARG A 119 7.48 -19.06 -2.00
CA ARG A 119 7.66 -20.46 -1.53
C ARG A 119 8.25 -20.55 -0.14
N CYS A 120 9.05 -19.57 0.33
CA CYS A 120 9.61 -19.60 1.68
C CYS A 120 8.53 -19.68 2.75
N LEU A 121 7.41 -18.97 2.59
CA LEU A 121 6.28 -19.01 3.55
C LEU A 121 5.60 -20.39 3.61
N GLU A 122 5.59 -21.12 2.50
CA GLU A 122 4.96 -22.45 2.41
C GLU A 122 5.94 -23.59 2.79
N THR A 123 7.22 -23.43 2.51
CA THR A 123 8.25 -24.45 2.71
C THR A 123 9.40 -23.90 3.57
N PRO A 124 9.16 -23.68 4.87
CA PRO A 124 10.16 -23.10 5.76
C PRO A 124 11.43 -23.96 5.80
N GLY A 125 12.59 -23.31 5.84
CA GLY A 125 13.89 -23.99 5.84
C GLY A 125 14.34 -24.55 4.49
N ALA A 126 13.62 -24.30 3.41
CA ALA A 126 14.00 -24.76 2.07
C ALA A 126 15.22 -24.03 1.48
N ALA A 127 15.73 -22.97 2.14
CA ALA A 127 16.90 -22.19 1.75
C ALA A 127 16.90 -21.79 0.25
N LEU A 128 15.75 -21.32 -0.24
CA LEU A 128 15.55 -21.03 -1.66
C LEU A 128 16.23 -19.74 -2.12
N LEU A 129 16.54 -18.84 -1.18
CA LEU A 129 17.26 -17.58 -1.42
C LEU A 129 18.70 -17.72 -0.97
N GLY A 130 19.60 -16.93 -1.59
CA GLY A 130 21.00 -16.86 -1.17
C GLY A 130 21.16 -16.24 0.23
N PRO A 131 22.32 -16.40 0.87
CA PRO A 131 22.57 -15.83 2.20
C PRO A 131 22.56 -14.29 2.15
N GLY A 132 22.01 -13.67 3.18
CA GLY A 132 21.99 -12.23 3.35
C GLY A 132 21.02 -11.76 4.42
N PRO A 133 21.10 -10.47 4.82
CA PRO A 133 20.25 -9.90 5.85
C PRO A 133 18.74 -10.06 5.55
N LEU A 134 18.31 -9.75 4.33
CA LEU A 134 16.91 -9.90 3.90
C LEU A 134 16.43 -11.35 3.97
N THR A 135 17.27 -12.32 3.61
CA THR A 135 16.93 -13.75 3.69
C THR A 135 16.79 -14.20 5.13
N THR A 136 17.75 -13.81 5.99
CA THR A 136 17.70 -14.18 7.42
C THR A 136 16.50 -13.56 8.12
N ALA A 137 16.17 -12.30 7.80
CA ALA A 137 14.98 -11.64 8.29
C ALA A 137 13.69 -12.31 7.79
N LEU A 138 13.65 -12.73 6.51
CA LEU A 138 12.51 -13.48 5.96
C LEU A 138 12.31 -14.81 6.68
N ASP A 139 13.37 -15.55 6.98
CA ASP A 139 13.27 -16.83 7.71
C ASP A 139 12.70 -16.64 9.13
N ASP A 140 13.08 -15.55 9.82
CA ASP A 140 12.49 -15.18 11.11
C ASP A 140 10.99 -14.84 10.97
N LEU A 141 10.64 -13.99 9.99
CA LEU A 141 9.25 -13.63 9.69
C LEU A 141 8.39 -14.85 9.37
N VAL A 142 8.88 -15.73 8.52
CA VAL A 142 8.19 -17.00 8.16
C VAL A 142 7.97 -17.86 9.40
N THR A 143 8.99 -18.02 10.23
CA THR A 143 8.90 -18.82 11.47
C THR A 143 7.85 -18.25 12.42
N ARG A 144 7.90 -16.95 12.68
CA ARG A 144 6.95 -16.26 13.57
C ARG A 144 5.53 -16.27 13.00
N THR A 145 5.37 -16.01 11.70
CA THR A 145 4.05 -16.02 11.05
C THR A 145 3.40 -17.39 11.19
N ARG A 146 4.14 -18.47 10.93
CA ARG A 146 3.62 -19.82 11.07
C ARG A 146 3.27 -20.20 12.51
N ALA A 147 4.00 -19.66 13.48
CA ALA A 147 3.70 -19.86 14.89
C ALA A 147 2.47 -19.08 15.40
N ALA A 148 2.20 -17.92 14.76
CA ALA A 148 1.11 -17.01 15.15
C ALA A 148 -0.20 -17.23 14.39
N THR A 149 -0.22 -18.13 13.39
CA THR A 149 -1.36 -18.31 12.47
C THR A 149 -1.88 -19.75 12.46
N THR A 150 -3.18 -19.90 12.27
CA THR A 150 -3.80 -21.16 11.84
C THR A 150 -3.44 -21.46 10.37
N PRO A 151 -3.62 -22.71 9.90
CA PRO A 151 -3.40 -23.03 8.48
C PRO A 151 -4.22 -22.18 7.49
N VAL A 152 -5.44 -21.78 7.86
CA VAL A 152 -6.31 -20.93 7.03
C VAL A 152 -5.78 -19.51 6.98
N GLU A 153 -5.46 -18.92 8.13
CA GLU A 153 -4.87 -17.59 8.21
C GLU A 153 -3.52 -17.52 7.45
N LEU A 154 -2.66 -18.54 7.64
CA LEU A 154 -1.40 -18.62 6.89
C LEU A 154 -1.63 -18.62 5.37
N ARG A 155 -2.71 -19.28 4.91
CA ARG A 155 -3.06 -19.29 3.50
C ARG A 155 -3.46 -17.91 3.00
N LEU A 156 -4.27 -17.16 3.76
CA LEU A 156 -4.65 -15.78 3.43
C LEU A 156 -3.42 -14.88 3.30
N VAL A 157 -2.49 -14.95 4.25
CA VAL A 157 -1.23 -14.19 4.19
C VAL A 157 -0.39 -14.60 2.98
N ALA A 158 -0.25 -15.90 2.71
CA ALA A 158 0.53 -16.41 1.57
C ALA A 158 -0.06 -15.98 0.23
N ASP A 159 -1.39 -16.00 0.10
CA ASP A 159 -2.06 -15.58 -1.13
C ASP A 159 -1.94 -14.06 -1.33
N GLY A 160 -2.08 -13.25 -0.28
CA GLY A 160 -1.83 -11.81 -0.33
C GLY A 160 -0.38 -11.46 -0.69
N LEU A 161 0.60 -12.19 -0.13
CA LEU A 161 2.01 -12.03 -0.49
C LEU A 161 2.25 -12.36 -1.96
N ARG A 162 1.68 -13.45 -2.47
CA ARG A 162 1.79 -13.80 -3.90
C ARG A 162 1.16 -12.76 -4.81
N ASP A 163 0.01 -12.24 -4.44
CA ASP A 163 -0.68 -11.19 -5.20
C ASP A 163 0.24 -9.97 -5.38
N TRP A 164 0.84 -9.48 -4.29
CA TRP A 164 1.81 -8.39 -4.34
C TRP A 164 3.02 -8.70 -5.25
N LEU A 165 3.66 -9.85 -5.02
CA LEU A 165 4.85 -10.25 -5.78
C LEU A 165 4.55 -10.46 -7.28
N PHE A 166 3.32 -10.89 -7.62
CA PHE A 166 2.87 -11.03 -9.00
C PHE A 166 2.56 -9.68 -9.64
N GLY A 167 1.96 -8.76 -8.90
CA GLY A 167 1.78 -7.36 -9.32
C GLY A 167 3.11 -6.66 -9.65
N ALA A 168 4.12 -6.81 -8.78
CA ALA A 168 5.47 -6.29 -9.01
C ALA A 168 6.12 -6.88 -10.28
N ALA A 169 5.90 -8.19 -10.54
CA ALA A 169 6.39 -8.82 -11.77
C ALA A 169 5.69 -8.30 -13.03
N TRP A 170 4.39 -8.00 -12.95
CA TRP A 170 3.65 -7.38 -14.06
C TRP A 170 4.17 -5.98 -14.37
N GLN A 171 4.35 -5.15 -13.33
CA GLN A 171 4.94 -3.80 -13.49
C GLN A 171 6.34 -3.87 -14.11
N SER A 172 7.21 -4.77 -13.63
CA SER A 172 8.53 -5.01 -14.20
C SER A 172 8.45 -5.40 -15.68
N GLY A 173 7.49 -6.25 -16.06
CA GLY A 173 7.27 -6.65 -17.45
C GLY A 173 6.87 -5.50 -18.36
N ASN A 174 6.09 -4.56 -17.87
CA ASN A 174 5.76 -3.34 -18.62
C ASN A 174 6.99 -2.43 -18.77
N THR A 175 7.74 -2.23 -17.69
CA THR A 175 8.97 -1.42 -17.69
C THR A 175 10.01 -1.99 -18.67
N GLU A 176 10.28 -3.30 -18.63
CA GLU A 176 11.24 -3.95 -19.54
C GLU A 176 10.86 -3.80 -21.02
N ARG A 177 9.56 -3.78 -21.32
CA ARG A 177 9.04 -3.59 -22.68
C ARG A 177 8.85 -2.14 -23.07
N GLY A 178 9.06 -1.19 -22.17
CA GLY A 178 8.79 0.24 -22.42
C GLY A 178 7.30 0.53 -22.64
N ILE A 179 6.40 -0.20 -21.99
CA ILE A 179 4.95 -0.06 -22.18
C ILE A 179 4.35 0.71 -21.00
N MET A 180 3.76 1.89 -21.28
CA MET A 180 2.84 2.53 -20.39
C MET A 180 1.50 1.77 -20.46
N PRO A 181 0.98 1.19 -19.36
CA PRO A 181 -0.31 0.51 -19.39
C PRO A 181 -1.43 1.49 -19.71
N GLY A 182 -2.49 1.00 -20.38
CA GLY A 182 -3.74 1.72 -20.45
C GLY A 182 -4.46 1.70 -19.09
N LEU A 183 -5.44 2.59 -18.90
CA LEU A 183 -6.17 2.69 -17.64
C LEU A 183 -6.83 1.36 -17.23
N ALA A 184 -7.28 0.53 -18.18
CA ALA A 184 -7.86 -0.78 -17.90
C ALA A 184 -6.86 -1.75 -17.25
N ASP A 185 -5.65 -1.85 -17.82
CA ASP A 185 -4.58 -2.70 -17.25
C ASP A 185 -4.08 -2.14 -15.93
N TYR A 186 -3.97 -0.81 -15.83
CA TYR A 186 -3.59 -0.13 -14.60
C TYR A 186 -4.56 -0.42 -13.45
N VAL A 187 -5.88 -0.30 -13.67
CA VAL A 187 -6.92 -0.58 -12.67
C VAL A 187 -6.84 -2.03 -12.18
N ALA A 188 -6.56 -2.99 -13.09
CA ALA A 188 -6.44 -4.40 -12.73
C ALA A 188 -5.14 -4.73 -11.97
N MET A 189 -4.05 -4.05 -12.29
CA MET A 189 -2.71 -4.35 -11.78
C MET A 189 -2.42 -3.65 -10.44
N ARG A 190 -2.79 -2.39 -10.33
CA ARG A 190 -2.28 -1.49 -9.28
C ARG A 190 -2.65 -1.87 -7.84
N PRO A 191 -3.86 -2.38 -7.53
CA PRO A 191 -4.19 -2.86 -6.18
C PRO A 191 -3.26 -3.99 -5.70
N SER A 192 -2.83 -4.88 -6.60
CA SER A 192 -1.87 -5.95 -6.26
C SER A 192 -0.50 -5.38 -5.94
N ILE A 193 0.00 -4.40 -6.72
CA ILE A 193 1.30 -3.75 -6.48
C ILE A 193 1.36 -3.06 -5.11
N ASN A 194 0.26 -2.50 -4.64
CA ASN A 194 0.17 -1.89 -3.31
C ASN A 194 0.09 -2.91 -2.16
N GLY A 195 0.07 -4.21 -2.44
CA GLY A 195 -0.05 -5.24 -1.42
C GLY A 195 -1.39 -5.20 -0.67
N THR A 196 -2.47 -4.78 -1.33
CA THR A 196 -3.80 -4.62 -0.71
C THR A 196 -4.25 -5.87 0.01
N ARG A 197 -4.23 -7.02 -0.68
CA ARG A 197 -4.68 -8.31 -0.11
C ARG A 197 -3.79 -8.79 1.04
N PHE A 198 -2.48 -8.52 0.98
CA PHE A 198 -1.55 -8.83 2.05
C PHE A 198 -1.84 -7.99 3.31
N SER A 199 -2.03 -6.68 3.15
CA SER A 199 -2.35 -5.76 4.25
C SER A 199 -3.69 -6.09 4.91
N LEU A 200 -4.71 -6.44 4.12
CA LEU A 200 -6.02 -6.82 4.63
C LEU A 200 -6.02 -8.19 5.32
N ALA A 201 -5.25 -9.17 4.82
CA ALA A 201 -5.06 -10.44 5.49
C ALA A 201 -4.48 -10.21 6.91
N TRP A 202 -3.46 -9.38 7.05
CA TRP A 202 -2.90 -9.02 8.36
C TRP A 202 -3.88 -8.24 9.24
N SER A 203 -4.69 -7.35 8.65
CA SER A 203 -5.74 -6.64 9.39
C SER A 203 -6.77 -7.62 9.96
N MET A 204 -7.21 -8.60 9.18
CA MET A 204 -8.11 -9.65 9.65
C MET A 204 -7.45 -10.46 10.78
N LEU A 205 -6.22 -10.90 10.60
CA LEU A 205 -5.49 -11.70 11.58
C LEU A 205 -5.31 -10.97 12.91
N ALA A 206 -4.80 -9.75 12.88
CA ALA A 206 -4.50 -9.01 14.09
C ALA A 206 -5.76 -8.57 14.83
N ARG A 207 -6.83 -8.27 14.11
CA ARG A 207 -8.14 -7.94 14.71
C ARG A 207 -8.98 -9.15 15.05
N GLY A 208 -8.56 -10.38 14.69
CA GLY A 208 -9.34 -11.60 14.90
C GLY A 208 -10.68 -11.57 14.17
N ILE A 209 -10.67 -11.13 12.90
CA ILE A 209 -11.86 -11.06 12.04
C ILE A 209 -11.96 -12.38 11.26
N GLU A 210 -13.05 -13.13 11.46
CA GLU A 210 -13.30 -14.43 10.85
C GLU A 210 -14.58 -14.39 9.99
N VAL A 211 -14.49 -13.70 8.83
CA VAL A 211 -15.60 -13.64 7.87
C VAL A 211 -15.81 -15.03 7.26
N PRO A 212 -17.05 -15.57 7.23
CA PRO A 212 -17.36 -16.81 6.53
C PRO A 212 -16.88 -16.76 5.07
N PRO A 213 -16.26 -17.84 4.55
CA PRO A 213 -15.70 -17.84 3.19
C PRO A 213 -16.72 -17.45 2.11
N GLU A 214 -17.96 -17.88 2.24
CA GLU A 214 -19.06 -17.57 1.32
C GLU A 214 -19.41 -16.08 1.31
N GLU A 215 -19.21 -15.36 2.43
CA GLU A 215 -19.37 -13.92 2.48
C GLU A 215 -18.10 -13.20 1.98
N LEU A 216 -16.93 -13.61 2.48
CA LEU A 216 -15.65 -12.99 2.14
C LEU A 216 -15.36 -13.04 0.63
N TYR A 217 -15.68 -14.16 -0.02
CA TYR A 217 -15.44 -14.38 -1.45
C TYR A 217 -16.67 -14.11 -2.33
N SER A 218 -17.73 -13.49 -1.78
CA SER A 218 -18.85 -13.01 -2.59
C SER A 218 -18.41 -11.89 -3.53
N ASP A 219 -19.03 -11.79 -4.70
CA ASP A 219 -18.67 -10.79 -5.73
C ASP A 219 -18.72 -9.35 -5.16
N GLY A 220 -19.73 -9.03 -4.35
CA GLY A 220 -19.85 -7.71 -3.73
C GLY A 220 -18.71 -7.37 -2.77
N VAL A 221 -18.29 -8.31 -1.90
CA VAL A 221 -17.18 -8.11 -0.96
C VAL A 221 -15.84 -8.06 -1.69
N GLN A 222 -15.64 -8.89 -2.71
CA GLN A 222 -14.44 -8.85 -3.53
C GLN A 222 -14.34 -7.54 -4.30
N ALA A 223 -15.45 -7.08 -4.91
CA ALA A 223 -15.49 -5.78 -5.57
C ALA A 223 -15.16 -4.63 -4.61
N LEU A 224 -15.74 -4.63 -3.41
CA LEU A 224 -15.45 -3.59 -2.41
C LEU A 224 -13.98 -3.61 -1.97
N THR A 225 -13.39 -4.81 -1.84
CA THR A 225 -11.97 -4.99 -1.53
C THR A 225 -11.07 -4.40 -2.62
N ASP A 226 -11.36 -4.69 -3.88
CA ASP A 226 -10.63 -4.15 -5.02
C ASP A 226 -10.80 -2.63 -5.14
N VAL A 227 -12.02 -2.12 -4.92
CA VAL A 227 -12.32 -0.67 -4.89
C VAL A 227 -11.50 0.03 -3.79
N ALA A 228 -11.44 -0.54 -2.58
CA ALA A 228 -10.62 0.02 -1.51
C ALA A 228 -9.13 0.05 -1.89
N GLY A 229 -8.62 -1.05 -2.45
CA GLY A 229 -7.25 -1.14 -2.96
C GLY A 229 -6.97 -0.12 -4.05
N PHE A 230 -7.91 0.09 -4.95
CA PHE A 230 -7.74 1.06 -6.03
C PHE A 230 -7.78 2.51 -5.54
N VAL A 231 -8.62 2.87 -4.57
CA VAL A 231 -8.59 4.21 -3.93
C VAL A 231 -7.24 4.46 -3.29
N VAL A 232 -6.71 3.49 -2.52
CA VAL A 232 -5.37 3.59 -1.91
C VAL A 232 -4.28 3.71 -2.97
N SER A 233 -4.42 3.02 -4.10
CA SER A 233 -3.49 3.11 -5.23
C SER A 233 -3.46 4.52 -5.83
N CYS A 234 -4.63 5.11 -6.07
CA CYS A 234 -4.74 6.48 -6.55
C CYS A 234 -4.11 7.48 -5.57
N ASP A 235 -4.39 7.32 -4.26
CA ASP A 235 -3.79 8.16 -3.23
C ASP A 235 -2.27 8.03 -3.21
N ASN A 236 -1.74 6.79 -3.28
CA ASN A 236 -0.30 6.54 -3.32
C ASN A 236 0.36 7.24 -4.51
N ASP A 237 -0.20 7.13 -5.70
CA ASP A 237 0.33 7.75 -6.91
C ASP A 237 0.35 9.28 -6.83
N LEU A 238 -0.67 9.89 -6.21
CA LEU A 238 -0.71 11.33 -6.00
C LEU A 238 0.37 11.81 -5.02
N PHE A 239 0.61 11.07 -3.93
CA PHE A 239 1.63 11.40 -2.94
C PHE A 239 3.05 11.11 -3.43
N SER A 240 3.26 10.03 -4.19
CA SER A 240 4.58 9.59 -4.65
C SER A 240 5.04 10.32 -5.90
N TYR A 241 4.15 10.99 -6.63
CA TYR A 241 4.46 11.62 -7.92
C TYR A 241 5.73 12.49 -7.88
N ALA A 242 5.86 13.36 -6.88
CA ALA A 242 7.02 14.24 -6.75
C ALA A 242 8.33 13.49 -6.43
N LYS A 243 8.27 12.28 -5.88
CA LYS A 243 9.41 11.38 -5.66
C LYS A 243 9.83 10.73 -6.99
N GLU A 244 8.86 10.41 -7.84
CA GLU A 244 9.02 9.61 -9.05
C GLU A 244 9.38 10.47 -10.28
N ASP A 245 8.98 11.76 -10.29
CA ASP A 245 9.12 12.68 -11.41
C ASP A 245 10.58 12.90 -11.91
N ASP A 246 11.58 12.66 -11.06
CA ASP A 246 13.00 12.78 -11.42
C ASP A 246 13.63 11.47 -11.93
N GLN A 247 12.85 10.40 -12.08
CA GLN A 247 13.36 9.12 -12.56
C GLN A 247 13.26 9.04 -14.08
N GLU A 248 14.34 8.61 -14.75
CA GLU A 248 14.33 8.31 -16.19
C GLU A 248 13.48 7.04 -16.51
N ALA A 249 12.98 6.36 -15.48
CA ALA A 249 12.19 5.16 -15.60
C ALA A 249 10.74 5.47 -16.02
N LEU A 250 10.10 4.47 -16.64
CA LEU A 250 8.69 4.51 -17.01
C LEU A 250 7.81 4.33 -15.77
N GLU A 251 7.45 5.44 -15.11
CA GLU A 251 6.63 5.42 -13.90
C GLU A 251 5.15 5.18 -14.23
N GLN A 252 4.66 3.99 -13.86
CA GLN A 252 3.31 3.51 -14.15
C GLN A 252 2.32 3.95 -13.06
N ASN A 253 2.23 5.26 -12.81
CA ASN A 253 1.25 5.84 -11.89
C ASN A 253 0.02 6.39 -12.63
N LEU A 254 -1.08 6.59 -11.91
CA LEU A 254 -2.36 7.02 -12.49
C LEU A 254 -2.24 8.30 -13.32
N VAL A 255 -1.47 9.28 -12.85
CA VAL A 255 -1.33 10.57 -13.53
C VAL A 255 -0.65 10.39 -14.90
N ASN A 256 0.45 9.60 -14.94
CA ASN A 256 1.17 9.32 -16.17
C ASN A 256 0.35 8.44 -17.13
N VAL A 257 -0.39 7.47 -16.61
CA VAL A 257 -1.31 6.62 -17.41
C VAL A 257 -2.35 7.48 -18.09
N LEU A 258 -3.01 8.37 -17.36
CA LEU A 258 -4.03 9.28 -17.92
C LEU A 258 -3.42 10.30 -18.89
N ALA A 259 -2.24 10.86 -18.56
CA ALA A 259 -1.53 11.77 -19.46
C ALA A 259 -1.18 11.09 -20.80
N HIS A 260 -0.71 9.83 -20.73
CA HIS A 260 -0.38 9.03 -21.90
C HIS A 260 -1.62 8.75 -22.77
N GLU A 261 -2.72 8.28 -22.18
CA GLU A 261 -3.95 7.99 -22.93
C GLU A 261 -4.56 9.21 -23.61
N ARG A 262 -4.46 10.38 -22.97
CA ARG A 262 -5.02 11.64 -23.49
C ARG A 262 -4.07 12.44 -24.37
N GLY A 263 -2.78 12.08 -24.38
CA GLY A 263 -1.76 12.86 -25.07
C GLY A 263 -1.60 14.28 -24.50
N CYS A 264 -1.71 14.43 -23.17
CA CYS A 264 -1.59 15.70 -22.46
C CYS A 264 -0.45 15.65 -21.42
N SER A 265 -0.13 16.79 -20.80
CA SER A 265 0.86 16.84 -19.73
C SER A 265 0.32 16.20 -18.44
N PRO A 266 1.21 15.69 -17.55
CA PRO A 266 0.80 15.19 -16.23
C PRO A 266 0.04 16.23 -15.39
N GLN A 267 0.39 17.50 -15.50
CA GLN A 267 -0.31 18.58 -14.78
C GLN A 267 -1.77 18.73 -15.25
N GLU A 268 -2.03 18.52 -16.53
CA GLU A 268 -3.40 18.51 -17.09
C GLU A 268 -4.17 17.25 -16.70
N ALA A 269 -3.49 16.10 -16.61
CA ALA A 269 -4.09 14.83 -16.21
C ALA A 269 -4.42 14.74 -14.71
N LEU A 270 -3.81 15.59 -13.86
CA LEU A 270 -4.01 15.56 -12.42
C LEU A 270 -5.48 15.72 -12.02
N ALA A 271 -6.21 16.61 -12.65
CA ALA A 271 -7.63 16.81 -12.35
C ALA A 271 -8.46 15.55 -12.60
N ASP A 272 -8.14 14.80 -13.65
CA ASP A 272 -8.82 13.55 -13.97
C ASP A 272 -8.41 12.42 -13.01
N ALA A 273 -7.15 12.38 -12.59
CA ALA A 273 -6.70 11.42 -11.58
C ALA A 273 -7.49 11.60 -10.27
N VAL A 274 -7.69 12.86 -9.85
CA VAL A 274 -8.52 13.19 -8.69
C VAL A 274 -9.99 12.81 -8.92
N ALA A 275 -10.54 13.07 -10.10
CA ALA A 275 -11.91 12.72 -10.46
C ALA A 275 -12.12 11.19 -10.43
N VAL A 276 -11.21 10.42 -11.02
CA VAL A 276 -11.22 8.93 -10.97
C VAL A 276 -11.19 8.43 -9.53
N ARG A 277 -10.27 8.96 -8.72
CA ARG A 277 -10.14 8.62 -7.30
C ARG A 277 -11.42 8.92 -6.52
N ASP A 278 -11.99 10.12 -6.67
CA ASP A 278 -13.15 10.56 -5.90
C ASP A 278 -14.44 9.82 -6.32
N ARG A 279 -14.60 9.52 -7.62
CA ARG A 279 -15.71 8.67 -8.12
C ARG A 279 -15.62 7.26 -7.54
N THR A 280 -14.41 6.70 -7.48
CA THR A 280 -14.17 5.37 -6.88
C THR A 280 -14.42 5.38 -5.38
N MET A 281 -14.04 6.46 -4.67
CA MET A 281 -14.37 6.63 -3.25
C MET A 281 -15.88 6.73 -3.03
N GLY A 282 -16.60 7.40 -3.91
CA GLY A 282 -18.06 7.44 -3.89
C GLY A 282 -18.70 6.06 -4.07
N LEU A 283 -18.14 5.22 -4.96
CA LEU A 283 -18.55 3.83 -5.11
C LEU A 283 -18.26 3.02 -3.83
N PHE A 284 -17.05 3.14 -3.26
CA PHE A 284 -16.70 2.47 -2.01
C PHE A 284 -17.72 2.73 -0.91
N LEU A 285 -18.10 3.98 -0.70
CA LEU A 285 -19.06 4.34 0.36
C LEU A 285 -20.42 3.72 0.13
N ARG A 286 -20.94 3.76 -1.09
CA ARG A 286 -22.27 3.20 -1.44
C ARG A 286 -22.30 1.68 -1.33
N LEU A 287 -21.28 1.00 -1.89
CA LEU A 287 -21.21 -0.46 -1.86
C LEU A 287 -21.01 -0.97 -0.42
N ARG A 288 -20.19 -0.27 0.38
CA ARG A 288 -20.03 -0.58 1.79
C ARG A 288 -21.34 -0.44 2.57
N GLU A 289 -22.11 0.61 2.34
CA GLU A 289 -23.42 0.83 2.97
C GLU A 289 -24.40 -0.29 2.59
N GLN A 290 -24.49 -0.63 1.31
CA GLN A 290 -25.33 -1.72 0.80
C GLN A 290 -24.98 -3.06 1.45
N LEU A 291 -23.69 -3.44 1.46
CA LEU A 291 -23.25 -4.69 2.07
C LEU A 291 -23.49 -4.71 3.59
N ALA A 292 -23.28 -3.59 4.27
CA ALA A 292 -23.50 -3.48 5.71
C ALA A 292 -24.97 -3.71 6.12
N ALA A 293 -25.93 -3.43 5.25
CA ALA A 293 -27.36 -3.59 5.54
C ALA A 293 -27.77 -5.05 5.83
N SER A 294 -27.01 -6.04 5.30
CA SER A 294 -27.27 -7.48 5.52
C SER A 294 -26.10 -8.23 6.14
N ALA A 295 -25.00 -7.54 6.46
CA ALA A 295 -23.76 -8.15 6.95
C ALA A 295 -23.92 -8.73 8.37
N GLY A 296 -23.30 -9.89 8.58
CA GLY A 296 -23.06 -10.42 9.93
C GLY A 296 -21.96 -9.62 10.67
N PRO A 297 -21.81 -9.86 11.97
CA PRO A 297 -20.86 -9.10 12.80
C PRO A 297 -19.41 -9.10 12.25
N GLU A 298 -18.93 -10.24 11.77
CA GLU A 298 -17.55 -10.37 11.27
C GLU A 298 -17.39 -9.65 9.93
N LEU A 299 -18.37 -9.70 9.04
CA LEU A 299 -18.33 -8.92 7.81
C LEU A 299 -18.35 -7.42 8.12
N LEU A 300 -19.17 -6.94 9.05
CA LEU A 300 -19.15 -5.52 9.48
C LEU A 300 -17.76 -5.07 9.93
N ARG A 301 -17.06 -5.89 10.71
CA ARG A 301 -15.67 -5.60 11.14
C ARG A 301 -14.70 -5.56 9.95
N TYR A 302 -14.89 -6.42 8.96
CA TYR A 302 -14.09 -6.39 7.74
C TYR A 302 -14.36 -5.13 6.91
N LEU A 303 -15.63 -4.74 6.74
CA LEU A 303 -16.02 -3.49 6.06
C LEU A 303 -15.42 -2.25 6.75
N GLU A 304 -15.33 -2.28 8.08
CA GLU A 304 -14.64 -1.23 8.85
C GLU A 304 -13.12 -1.26 8.58
N ALA A 305 -12.49 -2.44 8.53
CA ALA A 305 -11.07 -2.59 8.23
C ALA A 305 -10.70 -2.02 6.85
N LEU A 306 -11.56 -2.19 5.84
CA LEU A 306 -11.39 -1.55 4.53
C LEU A 306 -11.40 -0.01 4.65
N GLY A 307 -12.25 0.54 5.50
CA GLY A 307 -12.28 1.98 5.78
C GLY A 307 -10.97 2.45 6.44
N HIS A 308 -10.47 1.73 7.45
CA HIS A 308 -9.19 2.04 8.09
C HIS A 308 -8.02 1.93 7.11
N TYR A 309 -8.05 0.98 6.19
CA TYR A 309 -7.04 0.85 5.15
C TYR A 309 -6.97 2.13 4.29
N ILE A 310 -8.10 2.64 3.79
CA ILE A 310 -8.14 3.85 2.97
C ILE A 310 -7.63 5.06 3.76
N VAL A 311 -8.30 5.42 4.85
CA VAL A 311 -7.97 6.66 5.58
C VAL A 311 -6.61 6.58 6.26
N GLY A 312 -6.22 5.39 6.72
CA GLY A 312 -4.92 5.15 7.34
C GLY A 312 -3.77 5.37 6.37
N CYS A 313 -3.89 4.91 5.12
CA CYS A 313 -2.89 5.14 4.08
C CYS A 313 -2.71 6.63 3.77
N VAL A 314 -3.79 7.38 3.59
CA VAL A 314 -3.71 8.84 3.35
C VAL A 314 -3.01 9.56 4.51
N GLN A 315 -3.38 9.23 5.76
CA GLN A 315 -2.76 9.84 6.95
C GLN A 315 -1.27 9.50 7.06
N TRP A 316 -0.91 8.25 6.80
CA TRP A 316 0.47 7.80 6.79
C TRP A 316 1.31 8.52 5.72
N MET A 317 0.85 8.53 4.47
CA MET A 317 1.57 9.18 3.37
C MET A 317 1.75 10.68 3.60
N ASN A 318 0.81 11.33 4.28
CA ASN A 318 0.94 12.73 4.65
C ASN A 318 2.13 13.00 5.58
N THR A 319 2.48 12.05 6.44
CA THR A 319 3.49 12.24 7.51
C THR A 319 4.78 11.46 7.28
N ALA A 320 4.81 10.50 6.35
CA ALA A 320 6.00 9.73 6.07
C ALA A 320 7.00 10.54 5.22
N PRO A 321 8.25 10.76 5.68
CA PRO A 321 9.25 11.53 4.95
C PRO A 321 9.57 10.98 3.55
N ARG A 322 9.37 9.67 3.33
CA ARG A 322 9.46 9.05 2.00
C ARG A 322 8.67 9.82 0.93
N TYR A 323 7.53 10.38 1.30
CA TYR A 323 6.66 11.17 0.43
C TYR A 323 6.87 12.68 0.60
N ALA A 324 6.88 13.16 1.83
CA ALA A 324 6.93 14.60 2.13
C ALA A 324 8.32 15.23 1.94
N SER A 325 9.40 14.41 1.98
CA SER A 325 10.77 14.84 1.69
C SER A 325 11.51 13.73 0.93
N PRO A 326 11.21 13.50 -0.34
CA PRO A 326 11.69 12.33 -1.08
C PRO A 326 13.22 12.30 -1.22
N ARG A 327 13.79 11.09 -1.21
CA ARG A 327 15.23 10.81 -1.17
C ARG A 327 16.00 11.41 -2.35
N ASN A 328 15.39 11.48 -3.53
CA ASN A 328 16.00 12.09 -4.71
C ASN A 328 16.27 13.59 -4.54
N ARG A 329 15.68 14.25 -3.54
CA ARG A 329 15.80 15.70 -3.26
C ARG A 329 16.48 16.01 -1.93
N HIS A 330 16.61 15.04 -1.04
CA HIS A 330 17.13 15.20 0.30
C HIS A 330 18.18 14.13 0.60
N PRO A 331 19.37 14.48 1.09
CA PRO A 331 20.41 13.50 1.47
C PRO A 331 19.99 12.65 2.67
N LEU A 332 19.14 13.19 3.55
CA LEU A 332 18.57 12.52 4.72
C LEU A 332 17.08 12.88 4.84
N PRO A 333 16.28 12.02 5.50
CA PRO A 333 14.88 12.33 5.80
C PRO A 333 14.77 13.64 6.60
N VAL A 334 13.80 14.48 6.22
CA VAL A 334 13.55 15.75 6.93
C VAL A 334 12.62 15.47 8.11
N PRO A 335 13.08 15.62 9.37
CA PRO A 335 12.25 15.34 10.53
C PRO A 335 10.99 16.22 10.54
N GLY A 336 9.83 15.59 10.77
CA GLY A 336 8.53 16.28 10.83
C GLY A 336 8.03 16.85 9.50
N ALA A 337 8.64 16.49 8.37
CA ALA A 337 8.11 16.85 7.06
C ALA A 337 6.70 16.27 6.89
N THR A 338 5.80 17.09 6.36
CA THR A 338 4.43 16.69 6.03
C THR A 338 3.98 17.38 4.75
N TRP A 339 3.07 16.74 4.01
CA TRP A 339 2.45 17.36 2.86
C TRP A 339 1.44 18.46 3.22
N GLY A 340 0.87 18.43 4.44
CA GLY A 340 -0.17 19.36 4.85
C GLY A 340 -1.45 19.21 4.02
N ILE A 341 -1.97 17.99 3.93
CA ILE A 341 -3.17 17.68 3.14
C ILE A 341 -4.37 18.53 3.52
N THR A 342 -5.16 18.89 2.52
CA THR A 342 -6.44 19.58 2.70
C THR A 342 -7.58 18.58 2.46
N TRP A 343 -8.61 18.66 3.30
CA TRP A 343 -9.81 17.83 3.18
C TRP A 343 -10.95 18.59 2.49
N ARG A 344 -11.79 17.82 1.80
CA ARG A 344 -13.04 18.31 1.20
C ARG A 344 -14.22 17.57 1.77
N ASP A 345 -15.34 18.26 1.91
CA ASP A 345 -16.61 17.67 2.38
C ASP A 345 -17.36 16.92 1.27
N THR A 346 -17.01 17.18 0.01
CA THR A 346 -17.68 16.59 -1.17
C THR A 346 -16.63 16.14 -2.21
N PRO A 347 -16.93 15.06 -2.98
CA PRO A 347 -16.04 14.61 -4.04
C PRO A 347 -15.92 15.65 -5.16
N THR A 348 -14.77 15.66 -5.85
CA THR A 348 -14.53 16.47 -7.06
C THR A 348 -15.42 16.01 -8.21
N ASP A 349 -15.59 14.68 -8.34
CA ASP A 349 -16.53 14.07 -9.27
C ASP A 349 -17.61 13.31 -8.49
N PRO A 350 -18.83 13.89 -8.37
CA PRO A 350 -19.94 13.25 -7.66
C PRO A 350 -20.71 12.25 -8.55
N SER A 351 -20.27 11.97 -9.79
CA SER A 351 -20.94 11.05 -10.69
C SER A 351 -21.08 9.67 -10.06
N THR A 352 -22.24 9.08 -10.26
CA THR A 352 -22.54 7.69 -9.88
C THR A 352 -22.34 6.70 -11.01
N ASP A 353 -22.05 7.20 -12.22
CA ASP A 353 -21.82 6.36 -13.39
C ASP A 353 -20.53 5.53 -13.26
N PRO A 354 -20.48 4.32 -13.83
CA PRO A 354 -19.27 3.54 -13.90
C PRO A 354 -18.12 4.32 -14.56
N LEU A 355 -16.89 4.07 -14.11
CA LEU A 355 -15.75 4.47 -14.90
C LEU A 355 -15.84 3.80 -16.28
N PRO A 356 -15.48 4.51 -17.37
CA PRO A 356 -15.52 3.95 -18.73
C PRO A 356 -14.37 2.96 -18.97
N VAL A 357 -14.15 2.06 -18.02
CA VAL A 357 -13.04 1.10 -17.97
C VAL A 357 -13.62 -0.29 -17.73
N PRO A 358 -13.54 -1.22 -18.70
CA PRO A 358 -14.11 -2.56 -18.53
C PRO A 358 -13.64 -3.29 -17.27
N ALA A 359 -12.37 -3.15 -16.90
CA ALA A 359 -11.79 -3.78 -15.71
C ALA A 359 -12.42 -3.29 -14.39
N ALA A 360 -12.98 -2.07 -14.37
CA ALA A 360 -13.66 -1.50 -13.21
C ALA A 360 -15.17 -1.64 -13.28
N ALA A 361 -15.75 -1.82 -14.47
CA ALA A 361 -17.21 -1.77 -14.68
C ALA A 361 -17.97 -2.78 -13.83
N TRP A 362 -17.42 -3.95 -13.58
CA TRP A 362 -18.05 -4.98 -12.76
C TRP A 362 -18.18 -4.58 -11.28
N TRP A 363 -17.38 -3.66 -10.76
CA TRP A 363 -17.53 -3.14 -9.40
C TRP A 363 -18.88 -2.42 -9.24
N TRP A 364 -19.26 -1.59 -10.24
CA TRP A 364 -20.57 -0.90 -10.26
C TRP A 364 -21.75 -1.85 -10.44
N GLN A 365 -21.52 -3.00 -11.11
CA GLN A 365 -22.56 -4.02 -11.27
C GLN A 365 -22.92 -4.72 -9.96
N GLN A 366 -22.13 -4.54 -8.91
CA GLN A 366 -22.42 -5.05 -7.57
C GLN A 366 -23.32 -4.12 -6.75
N LEU A 367 -23.60 -2.91 -7.25
CA LEU A 367 -24.65 -2.06 -6.69
C LEU A 367 -26.01 -2.53 -7.17
N ASP A 368 -26.95 -2.73 -6.23
CA ASP A 368 -28.33 -3.08 -6.52
C ASP A 368 -28.55 -4.44 -7.23
N GLY A 369 -27.64 -5.40 -6.96
CA GLY A 369 -27.76 -6.81 -7.33
C GLY A 369 -28.63 -7.63 -6.39
#